data_b27e067dd5a7cf783054be46bbaa6dd4
#
_entry.id   b27e067dd5a7cf783054be46bbaa6dd4
#
_cell.length_a   1.000
_cell.length_b   1.000
_cell.length_c   1.000
_cell.angle_alpha   90.00
_cell.angle_beta   90.00
_cell.angle_gamma   90.00
#
_symmetry.space_group_name_H-M   'P 1'
#
loop_
_entity.id
_entity.type
_entity.pdbx_description
1 polymer ?
#
loop_
_entity_poly.entity_id
_entity_poly.type
_entity_poly.pdbx_seq_one_letter_code
_entity_poly.pdbx_strand_id
1 'polypeptide(L)'
;VRAVEPGDPFQDTIAAIATPPGEGSIGVVRLSGPYALEVASRVFVSSFGRDPRRFASHTIHHGHVVDPGTGAVIDEVVLVFMKGPRSYTGEDVVELQGHGGRVSLEAILNLTLRHGARPALAGEFTRRAFLNGRLDLAQAEAVLEVVRARTEAGLAAAVRQLRGGLSEQVDGLRAELLSVVASLEASVDFPEEGFDFPAVGELEKRIYRIEEGVGVLIQQARDGRLLREGATVVIAGRPNVGKSSLLNTLLGRERAIVSVVPGTTRDTVEEELEIRGFPIRLIDTAGLREEPQDPIEMEGLRRTREAVGRADLTIVVVDGSEPIAPLDLKAWSESPQPRIIVVNKSDLEPAAPSTAYRDRFGVEPLPTSALTRQGVEGLRSEIGRLLGGDAAGEAIMMVGPRHREALERAERQLERARRGLGEGISVELAALDVRGALHALGEIVGETVTEEILDQIFRDFCIGK
;
A
#
# COMPACT_ATOMS: atom_id res chain seq x y z
N VAL A 1 -9.58 -10.05 -24.71
CA VAL A 1 -8.47 -9.85 -25.66
C VAL A 1 -8.91 -8.76 -26.62
N ARG A 2 -8.46 -7.51 -26.42
CA ARG A 2 -8.73 -6.41 -27.35
C ARG A 2 -7.95 -6.67 -28.64
N ALA A 3 -8.61 -6.60 -29.79
CA ALA A 3 -7.95 -6.54 -31.08
C ALA A 3 -7.15 -5.23 -31.12
N VAL A 4 -5.85 -5.33 -31.37
CA VAL A 4 -4.92 -4.20 -31.42
C VAL A 4 -5.20 -3.41 -32.69
N GLU A 5 -5.62 -2.15 -32.57
CA GLU A 5 -5.78 -1.25 -33.71
C GLU A 5 -4.43 -0.65 -34.14
N PRO A 6 -4.17 -0.43 -35.44
CA PRO A 6 -2.97 0.23 -35.90
C PRO A 6 -2.93 1.68 -35.40
N GLY A 7 -1.93 1.98 -34.54
CA GLY A 7 -1.78 3.31 -33.91
C GLY A 7 -1.86 3.32 -32.39
N ASP A 8 -1.95 2.14 -31.75
CA ASP A 8 -1.90 1.98 -30.30
C ASP A 8 -0.54 2.49 -29.77
N PRO A 9 -0.52 3.48 -28.83
CA PRO A 9 0.71 4.04 -28.28
C PRO A 9 1.63 3.02 -27.57
N PHE A 10 1.16 1.77 -27.36
CA PHE A 10 1.93 0.69 -26.73
C PHE A 10 2.57 -0.31 -27.72
N GLN A 11 2.52 -0.05 -29.03
CA GLN A 11 3.24 -0.87 -30.05
C GLN A 11 4.71 -0.49 -30.24
N ASP A 12 5.19 0.51 -29.53
CA ASP A 12 6.58 0.97 -29.55
C ASP A 12 7.45 0.26 -28.49
N THR A 13 8.77 0.47 -28.60
CA THR A 13 9.71 -0.03 -27.61
C THR A 13 10.13 1.07 -26.67
N ILE A 14 9.95 0.84 -25.37
CA ILE A 14 10.33 1.75 -24.29
C ILE A 14 11.63 1.33 -23.62
N ALA A 15 12.34 2.30 -23.05
CA ALA A 15 13.54 2.07 -22.26
C ALA A 15 13.60 2.97 -21.02
N ALA A 16 14.13 2.44 -19.93
CA ALA A 16 14.42 3.20 -18.71
C ALA A 16 15.52 2.55 -17.87
N ILE A 17 16.12 3.35 -16.98
CA ILE A 17 16.93 2.83 -15.87
C ILE A 17 15.96 2.24 -14.83
N ALA A 18 16.12 0.94 -14.56
CA ALA A 18 15.21 0.18 -13.68
C ALA A 18 15.73 0.03 -12.24
N THR A 19 16.94 0.48 -11.95
CA THR A 19 17.55 0.50 -10.61
C THR A 19 17.41 1.90 -9.96
N PRO A 20 17.37 1.99 -8.62
CA PRO A 20 17.30 3.27 -7.93
C PRO A 20 18.47 4.19 -8.29
N PRO A 21 18.29 5.53 -8.24
CA PRO A 21 19.39 6.47 -8.42
C PRO A 21 20.41 6.36 -7.26
N GLY A 22 21.69 6.49 -7.59
CA GLY A 22 22.80 6.41 -6.63
C GLY A 22 23.94 5.56 -7.17
N GLU A 23 25.01 5.42 -6.40
CA GLU A 23 26.14 4.55 -6.74
C GLU A 23 25.85 3.13 -6.23
N GLY A 24 25.94 2.15 -7.12
CA GLY A 24 25.73 0.74 -6.83
C GLY A 24 26.67 -0.16 -7.64
N SER A 25 26.79 -1.41 -7.23
CA SER A 25 27.61 -2.37 -7.96
C SER A 25 27.03 -2.71 -9.33
N ILE A 26 25.70 -2.79 -9.44
CA ILE A 26 24.97 -3.14 -10.65
C ILE A 26 23.88 -2.12 -10.91
N GLY A 27 23.78 -1.68 -12.16
CA GLY A 27 22.66 -0.90 -12.67
C GLY A 27 22.03 -1.56 -13.89
N VAL A 28 20.73 -1.34 -14.07
CA VAL A 28 19.94 -2.02 -15.11
C VAL A 28 19.26 -0.98 -15.99
N VAL A 29 19.50 -1.05 -17.30
CA VAL A 29 18.68 -0.41 -18.32
C VAL A 29 17.75 -1.46 -18.91
N ARG A 30 16.42 -1.25 -18.77
CA ARG A 30 15.39 -2.17 -19.24
C ARG A 30 14.72 -1.63 -20.48
N LEU A 31 14.52 -2.50 -21.47
CA LEU A 31 13.74 -2.24 -22.68
C LEU A 31 12.51 -3.17 -22.69
N SER A 32 11.38 -2.70 -23.19
CA SER A 32 10.18 -3.53 -23.42
C SER A 32 9.49 -3.10 -24.71
N GLY A 33 9.02 -4.07 -25.47
CA GLY A 33 8.28 -3.86 -26.70
C GLY A 33 8.76 -4.73 -27.85
N PRO A 34 8.09 -4.64 -29.01
CA PRO A 34 8.32 -5.54 -30.15
C PRO A 34 9.73 -5.47 -30.72
N TYR A 35 10.43 -4.36 -30.56
CA TYR A 35 11.79 -4.16 -31.06
C TYR A 35 12.87 -4.17 -29.97
N ALA A 36 12.57 -4.61 -28.75
CA ALA A 36 13.49 -4.56 -27.61
C ALA A 36 14.82 -5.29 -27.91
N LEU A 37 14.74 -6.49 -28.46
CA LEU A 37 15.94 -7.26 -28.84
C LEU A 37 16.68 -6.64 -30.03
N GLU A 38 15.97 -6.08 -31.00
CA GLU A 38 16.56 -5.43 -32.16
C GLU A 38 17.35 -4.18 -31.75
N VAL A 39 16.75 -3.30 -30.93
CA VAL A 39 17.41 -2.11 -30.37
C VAL A 39 18.65 -2.51 -29.58
N ALA A 40 18.53 -3.48 -28.68
CA ALA A 40 19.66 -3.97 -27.90
C ALA A 40 20.76 -4.56 -28.79
N SER A 41 20.42 -5.29 -29.87
CA SER A 41 21.38 -5.89 -30.80
C SER A 41 22.24 -4.86 -31.56
N ARG A 42 21.77 -3.63 -31.70
CA ARG A 42 22.50 -2.54 -32.35
C ARG A 42 23.58 -1.94 -31.46
N VAL A 43 23.48 -2.09 -30.17
CA VAL A 43 24.35 -1.45 -29.17
C VAL A 43 25.16 -2.46 -28.34
N PHE A 44 24.80 -3.74 -28.38
CA PHE A 44 25.47 -4.81 -27.63
C PHE A 44 26.34 -5.66 -28.50
N VAL A 45 27.60 -5.85 -28.10
CA VAL A 45 28.58 -6.73 -28.74
C VAL A 45 28.89 -7.88 -27.78
N SER A 46 28.57 -9.11 -28.21
CA SER A 46 28.83 -10.32 -27.42
C SER A 46 30.32 -10.61 -27.35
N SER A 47 30.86 -10.91 -26.17
CA SER A 47 32.25 -11.34 -25.98
C SER A 47 32.59 -12.66 -26.70
N PHE A 48 31.57 -13.43 -27.08
CA PHE A 48 31.74 -14.72 -27.79
C PHE A 48 31.37 -14.62 -29.28
N GLY A 49 31.23 -13.42 -29.83
CA GLY A 49 30.93 -13.20 -31.26
C GLY A 49 29.56 -13.71 -31.71
N ARG A 50 28.62 -13.93 -30.78
CA ARG A 50 27.26 -14.39 -31.08
C ARG A 50 26.34 -13.21 -31.42
N ASP A 51 25.50 -13.38 -32.44
CA ASP A 51 24.49 -12.41 -32.82
C ASP A 51 23.38 -12.38 -31.73
N PRO A 52 23.13 -11.22 -31.07
CA PRO A 52 22.08 -11.11 -30.02
C PRO A 52 20.68 -11.50 -30.51
N ARG A 53 20.38 -11.29 -31.79
CA ARG A 53 19.05 -11.63 -32.37
C ARG A 53 18.78 -13.15 -32.38
N ARG A 54 19.81 -13.97 -32.15
CA ARG A 54 19.72 -15.44 -32.07
C ARG A 54 19.74 -15.95 -30.62
N PHE A 55 19.71 -15.07 -29.64
CA PHE A 55 19.70 -15.48 -28.23
C PHE A 55 18.38 -16.19 -27.87
N ALA A 56 18.51 -17.28 -27.14
CA ALA A 56 17.36 -17.96 -26.61
C ALA A 56 16.72 -17.12 -25.48
N SER A 57 15.40 -17.24 -25.34
CA SER A 57 14.69 -16.58 -24.24
C SER A 57 15.16 -17.10 -22.88
N HIS A 58 15.22 -16.22 -21.88
CA HIS A 58 15.65 -16.52 -20.50
C HIS A 58 17.09 -17.00 -20.41
N THR A 59 17.97 -16.42 -21.25
CA THR A 59 19.40 -16.64 -21.22
C THR A 59 20.16 -15.36 -20.94
N ILE A 60 21.37 -15.52 -20.41
CA ILE A 60 22.28 -14.45 -19.98
C ILE A 60 23.49 -14.46 -20.88
N HIS A 61 23.89 -13.29 -21.39
CA HIS A 61 25.01 -13.13 -22.33
C HIS A 61 25.92 -12.01 -21.88
N HIS A 62 27.20 -12.34 -21.71
CA HIS A 62 28.26 -11.38 -21.41
C HIS A 62 28.72 -10.65 -22.67
N GLY A 63 28.97 -9.36 -22.56
CA GLY A 63 29.43 -8.51 -23.64
C GLY A 63 29.67 -7.06 -23.24
N HIS A 64 29.65 -6.19 -24.22
CA HIS A 64 29.90 -4.76 -24.04
C HIS A 64 28.82 -3.95 -24.72
N VAL A 65 28.44 -2.83 -24.14
CA VAL A 65 27.69 -1.80 -24.85
C VAL A 65 28.67 -0.92 -25.59
N VAL A 66 28.49 -0.85 -26.90
CA VAL A 66 29.38 -0.13 -27.82
C VAL A 66 28.58 0.85 -28.63
N ASP A 67 29.02 2.10 -28.73
CA ASP A 67 28.42 3.07 -29.64
C ASP A 67 28.83 2.72 -31.10
N PRO A 68 27.88 2.30 -31.94
CA PRO A 68 28.22 1.88 -33.31
C PRO A 68 28.67 3.03 -34.20
N GLY A 69 28.40 4.30 -33.84
CA GLY A 69 28.86 5.47 -34.57
C GLY A 69 30.32 5.83 -34.35
N THR A 70 30.82 5.56 -33.13
CA THR A 70 32.20 5.92 -32.73
C THR A 70 33.08 4.74 -32.47
N GLY A 71 32.52 3.53 -32.28
CA GLY A 71 33.24 2.33 -31.85
C GLY A 71 33.63 2.36 -30.36
N ALA A 72 33.22 3.38 -29.60
CA ALA A 72 33.59 3.50 -28.20
C ALA A 72 32.84 2.48 -27.34
N VAL A 73 33.56 1.77 -26.48
CA VAL A 73 32.99 0.93 -25.43
C VAL A 73 32.47 1.81 -24.32
N ILE A 74 31.18 1.69 -24.01
CA ILE A 74 30.51 2.45 -22.94
C ILE A 74 30.67 1.72 -21.61
N ASP A 75 30.36 0.42 -21.59
CA ASP A 75 30.46 -0.41 -20.39
C ASP A 75 30.54 -1.90 -20.74
N GLU A 76 31.07 -2.69 -19.80
CA GLU A 76 31.00 -4.15 -19.81
C GLU A 76 29.70 -4.56 -19.13
N VAL A 77 28.86 -5.35 -19.80
CA VAL A 77 27.50 -5.64 -19.37
C VAL A 77 27.11 -7.09 -19.55
N VAL A 78 26.07 -7.47 -18.84
CA VAL A 78 25.32 -8.70 -19.07
C VAL A 78 23.99 -8.35 -19.72
N LEU A 79 23.68 -8.96 -20.86
CA LEU A 79 22.39 -8.88 -21.53
C LEU A 79 21.52 -10.05 -21.10
N VAL A 80 20.31 -9.75 -20.62
CA VAL A 80 19.26 -10.73 -20.34
C VAL A 80 18.12 -10.52 -21.33
N PHE A 81 17.67 -11.59 -22.00
CA PHE A 81 16.52 -11.55 -22.91
C PHE A 81 15.38 -12.42 -22.40
N MET A 82 14.19 -11.85 -22.34
CA MET A 82 12.94 -12.53 -21.95
C MET A 82 11.90 -12.28 -23.04
N LYS A 83 11.60 -13.33 -23.82
CA LYS A 83 10.61 -13.24 -24.90
C LYS A 83 9.18 -13.29 -24.36
N GLY A 84 8.32 -12.44 -24.86
CA GLY A 84 6.88 -12.47 -24.60
C GLY A 84 6.23 -13.81 -25.01
N PRO A 85 5.15 -14.23 -24.33
CA PRO A 85 4.49 -13.55 -23.20
C PRO A 85 5.15 -13.83 -21.82
N ARG A 86 6.23 -14.61 -21.76
CA ARG A 86 6.90 -15.00 -20.49
C ARG A 86 7.93 -13.92 -20.08
N SER A 87 7.48 -12.71 -19.86
CA SER A 87 8.29 -11.57 -19.43
C SER A 87 7.54 -10.74 -18.38
N TYR A 88 8.14 -9.67 -17.88
CA TYR A 88 7.48 -8.80 -16.91
C TYR A 88 6.27 -8.08 -17.52
N THR A 89 6.39 -7.56 -18.72
CA THR A 89 5.33 -6.78 -19.39
C THR A 89 4.40 -7.63 -20.27
N GLY A 90 4.73 -8.92 -20.48
CA GLY A 90 4.08 -9.76 -21.50
C GLY A 90 4.63 -9.53 -22.91
N GLU A 91 5.49 -8.53 -23.12
CA GLU A 91 6.18 -8.22 -24.37
C GLU A 91 7.59 -8.81 -24.38
N ASP A 92 8.35 -8.59 -25.46
CA ASP A 92 9.78 -8.87 -25.45
C ASP A 92 10.49 -7.87 -24.51
N VAL A 93 11.26 -8.38 -23.55
CA VAL A 93 12.00 -7.57 -22.58
C VAL A 93 13.48 -7.89 -22.67
N VAL A 94 14.30 -6.84 -22.71
CA VAL A 94 15.76 -6.92 -22.61
C VAL A 94 16.24 -6.10 -21.43
N GLU A 95 17.17 -6.64 -20.67
CA GLU A 95 17.90 -5.91 -19.64
C GLU A 95 19.39 -5.88 -19.98
N LEU A 96 19.96 -4.69 -19.96
CA LEU A 96 21.38 -4.42 -20.02
C LEU A 96 21.85 -4.11 -18.60
N GLN A 97 22.54 -5.05 -17.97
CA GLN A 97 23.01 -4.97 -16.59
C GLN A 97 24.51 -4.66 -16.60
N GLY A 98 24.86 -3.42 -16.26
CA GLY A 98 26.24 -2.93 -16.21
C GLY A 98 26.61 -2.39 -14.85
N HIS A 99 27.66 -1.58 -14.78
CA HIS A 99 28.06 -0.90 -13.56
C HIS A 99 27.03 0.14 -13.13
N GLY A 100 26.71 0.21 -11.83
CA GLY A 100 25.65 1.04 -11.25
C GLY A 100 26.01 2.52 -11.10
N GLY A 101 26.89 3.03 -11.97
CA GLY A 101 27.24 4.44 -12.02
C GLY A 101 26.25 5.24 -12.86
N ARG A 102 25.85 6.44 -12.39
CA ARG A 102 24.88 7.28 -13.09
C ARG A 102 25.27 7.58 -14.53
N VAL A 103 26.53 7.92 -14.78
CA VAL A 103 27.02 8.32 -16.11
C VAL A 103 26.96 7.14 -17.09
N SER A 104 27.38 5.93 -16.65
CA SER A 104 27.31 4.73 -17.45
C SER A 104 25.87 4.38 -17.85
N LEU A 105 24.96 4.36 -16.87
CA LEU A 105 23.55 4.04 -17.11
C LEU A 105 22.85 5.06 -18.02
N GLU A 106 23.09 6.36 -17.82
CA GLU A 106 22.56 7.41 -18.71
C GLU A 106 23.13 7.29 -20.12
N ALA A 107 24.41 6.93 -20.28
CA ALA A 107 25.01 6.71 -21.60
C ALA A 107 24.39 5.49 -22.31
N ILE A 108 24.20 4.37 -21.59
CA ILE A 108 23.52 3.17 -22.12
C ILE A 108 22.08 3.51 -22.51
N LEU A 109 21.31 4.18 -21.65
CA LEU A 109 19.94 4.57 -21.93
C LEU A 109 19.88 5.47 -23.19
N ASN A 110 20.67 6.54 -23.23
CA ASN A 110 20.70 7.48 -24.36
C ASN A 110 21.08 6.77 -25.67
N LEU A 111 21.95 5.78 -25.60
CA LEU A 111 22.33 4.99 -26.77
C LEU A 111 21.13 4.15 -27.26
N THR A 112 20.39 3.48 -26.38
CA THR A 112 19.19 2.72 -26.76
C THR A 112 18.09 3.61 -27.34
N LEU A 113 17.93 4.83 -26.79
CA LEU A 113 16.96 5.83 -27.32
C LEU A 113 17.33 6.27 -28.74
N ARG A 114 18.60 6.54 -29.01
CA ARG A 114 19.09 6.88 -30.38
C ARG A 114 18.87 5.76 -31.39
N HIS A 115 18.76 4.52 -30.91
CA HIS A 115 18.61 3.34 -31.77
C HIS A 115 17.19 2.79 -31.88
N GLY A 116 16.17 3.54 -31.43
CA GLY A 116 14.78 3.26 -31.73
C GLY A 116 13.88 2.94 -30.52
N ALA A 117 14.39 3.01 -29.30
CA ALA A 117 13.53 3.06 -28.13
C ALA A 117 13.08 4.50 -27.83
N ARG A 118 11.97 4.67 -27.10
CA ARG A 118 11.63 5.94 -26.48
C ARG A 118 11.75 5.84 -24.94
N PRO A 119 11.86 6.99 -24.23
CA PRO A 119 11.82 6.97 -22.78
C PRO A 119 10.49 6.41 -22.28
N ALA A 120 10.56 5.54 -21.27
CA ALA A 120 9.37 5.06 -20.57
C ALA A 120 8.78 6.15 -19.68
N LEU A 121 7.45 6.18 -19.57
CA LEU A 121 6.72 6.98 -18.60
C LEU A 121 6.78 6.32 -17.20
N ALA A 122 6.36 7.06 -16.17
CA ALA A 122 6.21 6.50 -14.83
C ALA A 122 5.23 5.31 -14.85
N GLY A 123 5.62 4.19 -14.25
CA GLY A 123 4.81 2.97 -14.18
C GLY A 123 4.52 2.26 -15.50
N GLU A 124 5.12 2.69 -16.63
CA GLU A 124 4.71 2.18 -17.93
C GLU A 124 4.97 0.68 -18.14
N PHE A 125 6.03 0.12 -17.59
CA PHE A 125 6.26 -1.32 -17.67
C PHE A 125 5.16 -2.11 -16.95
N THR A 126 4.73 -1.65 -15.77
CA THR A 126 3.64 -2.30 -15.01
C THR A 126 2.28 -2.08 -15.68
N ARG A 127 2.05 -0.89 -16.27
CA ARG A 127 0.85 -0.62 -17.08
C ARG A 127 0.76 -1.58 -18.27
N ARG A 128 1.86 -1.84 -18.98
CA ARG A 128 1.91 -2.83 -20.06
C ARG A 128 1.64 -4.24 -19.57
N ALA A 129 2.19 -4.61 -18.39
CA ALA A 129 1.88 -5.90 -17.77
C ALA A 129 0.38 -6.06 -17.49
N PHE A 130 -0.31 -5.02 -17.01
CA PHE A 130 -1.76 -4.99 -16.83
C PHE A 130 -2.51 -5.09 -18.16
N LEU A 131 -2.18 -4.24 -19.15
CA LEU A 131 -2.85 -4.22 -20.45
C LEU A 131 -2.70 -5.54 -21.22
N ASN A 132 -1.55 -6.20 -21.07
CA ASN A 132 -1.28 -7.51 -21.65
C ASN A 132 -1.87 -8.69 -20.83
N GLY A 133 -2.66 -8.41 -19.78
CA GLY A 133 -3.34 -9.42 -18.96
C GLY A 133 -2.41 -10.30 -18.11
N ARG A 134 -1.15 -9.87 -17.89
CA ARG A 134 -0.23 -10.58 -17.01
C ARG A 134 -0.51 -10.30 -15.51
N LEU A 135 -0.96 -9.10 -15.21
CA LEU A 135 -1.39 -8.65 -13.89
C LEU A 135 -2.78 -8.06 -14.01
N ASP A 136 -3.62 -8.23 -13.01
CA ASP A 136 -4.78 -7.38 -12.83
C ASP A 136 -4.39 -6.04 -12.17
N LEU A 137 -5.37 -5.13 -12.01
CA LEU A 137 -5.06 -3.79 -11.51
C LEU A 137 -4.66 -3.80 -10.03
N ALA A 138 -5.26 -4.65 -9.20
CA ALA A 138 -4.90 -4.79 -7.79
C ALA A 138 -3.49 -5.37 -7.63
N GLN A 139 -3.09 -6.31 -8.48
CA GLN A 139 -1.72 -6.83 -8.55
C GLN A 139 -0.72 -5.77 -9.05
N ALA A 140 -1.11 -4.97 -10.05
CA ALA A 140 -0.27 -3.87 -10.54
C ALA A 140 0.01 -2.84 -9.44
N GLU A 141 -1.00 -2.42 -8.67
CA GLU A 141 -0.81 -1.53 -7.52
C GLU A 141 0.09 -2.15 -6.45
N ALA A 142 -0.03 -3.47 -6.22
CA ALA A 142 0.81 -4.18 -5.25
C ALA A 142 2.32 -4.16 -5.59
N VAL A 143 2.71 -3.98 -6.86
CA VAL A 143 4.12 -3.80 -7.24
C VAL A 143 4.71 -2.58 -6.53
N LEU A 144 3.96 -1.49 -6.43
CA LEU A 144 4.40 -0.27 -5.75
C LEU A 144 4.47 -0.48 -4.24
N GLU A 145 3.50 -1.19 -3.67
CA GLU A 145 3.46 -1.50 -2.24
C GLU A 145 4.64 -2.39 -1.81
N VAL A 146 5.03 -3.38 -2.62
CA VAL A 146 6.24 -4.19 -2.37
C VAL A 146 7.51 -3.33 -2.34
N VAL A 147 7.62 -2.33 -3.23
CA VAL A 147 8.79 -1.44 -3.28
C VAL A 147 8.82 -0.47 -2.10
N ARG A 148 7.65 -0.04 -1.61
CA ARG A 148 7.51 0.95 -0.53
C ARG A 148 7.35 0.33 0.85
N ALA A 149 7.29 -1.00 0.96
CA ALA A 149 7.12 -1.68 2.24
C ALA A 149 8.18 -1.25 3.25
N ARG A 150 7.74 -0.89 4.46
CA ARG A 150 8.61 -0.38 5.55
C ARG A 150 8.86 -1.42 6.64
N THR A 151 8.05 -2.49 6.67
CA THR A 151 8.13 -3.57 7.66
C THR A 151 8.00 -4.92 6.95
N GLU A 152 8.47 -5.99 7.61
CA GLU A 152 8.30 -7.35 7.08
C GLU A 152 6.82 -7.73 6.93
N ALA A 153 5.97 -7.31 7.87
CA ALA A 153 4.52 -7.56 7.79
C ALA A 153 3.89 -6.82 6.59
N GLY A 154 4.27 -5.55 6.36
CA GLY A 154 3.85 -4.79 5.18
C GLY A 154 4.30 -5.44 3.88
N LEU A 155 5.56 -5.89 3.82
CA LEU A 155 6.08 -6.63 2.66
C LEU A 155 5.29 -7.91 2.40
N ALA A 156 5.04 -8.72 3.45
CA ALA A 156 4.29 -9.97 3.32
C ALA A 156 2.86 -9.73 2.81
N ALA A 157 2.18 -8.68 3.30
CA ALA A 157 0.85 -8.30 2.85
C ALA A 157 0.85 -7.84 1.38
N ALA A 158 1.83 -7.01 0.97
CA ALA A 158 1.99 -6.55 -0.41
C ALA A 158 2.30 -7.71 -1.38
N VAL A 159 3.17 -8.64 -0.99
CA VAL A 159 3.48 -9.84 -1.80
C VAL A 159 2.24 -10.73 -1.94
N ARG A 160 1.42 -10.89 -0.89
CA ARG A 160 0.16 -11.64 -0.97
C ARG A 160 -0.80 -11.02 -2.00
N GLN A 161 -0.96 -9.69 -1.97
CA GLN A 161 -1.77 -8.98 -2.95
C GLN A 161 -1.20 -9.11 -4.37
N LEU A 162 0.13 -8.98 -4.54
CA LEU A 162 0.80 -9.18 -5.83
C LEU A 162 0.56 -10.60 -6.40
N ARG A 163 0.39 -11.60 -5.53
CA ARG A 163 0.06 -12.98 -5.91
C ARG A 163 -1.42 -13.21 -6.20
N GLY A 164 -2.25 -12.16 -6.14
CA GLY A 164 -3.68 -12.22 -6.49
C GLY A 164 -4.63 -12.45 -5.31
N GLY A 165 -4.16 -12.38 -4.07
CA GLY A 165 -5.01 -12.71 -2.92
C GLY A 165 -6.26 -11.83 -2.77
N LEU A 166 -6.20 -10.53 -3.13
CA LEU A 166 -7.38 -9.66 -3.18
C LEU A 166 -8.27 -10.01 -4.37
N SER A 167 -7.67 -10.23 -5.52
CA SER A 167 -8.38 -10.52 -6.77
C SER A 167 -9.20 -11.81 -6.67
N GLU A 168 -8.63 -12.87 -6.10
CA GLU A 168 -9.35 -14.14 -5.86
C GLU A 168 -10.59 -13.97 -4.98
N GLN A 169 -10.50 -13.15 -3.91
CA GLN A 169 -11.65 -12.88 -3.03
C GLN A 169 -12.71 -12.04 -3.75
N VAL A 170 -12.30 -11.00 -4.47
CA VAL A 170 -13.20 -10.14 -5.25
C VAL A 170 -13.88 -10.94 -6.35
N ASP A 171 -13.15 -11.78 -7.08
CA ASP A 171 -13.71 -12.61 -8.16
C ASP A 171 -14.69 -13.66 -7.63
N GLY A 172 -14.45 -14.21 -6.43
CA GLY A 172 -15.40 -15.09 -5.76
C GLY A 172 -16.75 -14.38 -5.49
N LEU A 173 -16.69 -13.16 -4.90
CA LEU A 173 -17.89 -12.35 -4.65
C LEU A 173 -18.61 -11.95 -5.95
N ARG A 174 -17.86 -11.61 -6.99
CA ARG A 174 -18.38 -11.25 -8.31
C ARG A 174 -19.09 -12.43 -8.99
N ALA A 175 -18.53 -13.63 -8.91
CA ALA A 175 -19.16 -14.83 -9.46
C ALA A 175 -20.51 -15.11 -8.79
N GLU A 176 -20.61 -14.95 -7.47
CA GLU A 176 -21.87 -15.07 -6.74
C GLU A 176 -22.86 -13.96 -7.14
N LEU A 177 -22.42 -12.70 -7.29
CA LEU A 177 -23.26 -11.60 -7.75
C LEU A 177 -23.80 -11.82 -9.16
N LEU A 178 -22.98 -12.30 -10.09
CA LEU A 178 -23.42 -12.65 -11.45
C LEU A 178 -24.54 -13.68 -11.44
N SER A 179 -24.42 -14.68 -10.56
CA SER A 179 -25.49 -15.69 -10.41
C SER A 179 -26.78 -15.10 -9.83
N VAL A 180 -26.67 -14.12 -8.90
CA VAL A 180 -27.85 -13.41 -8.36
C VAL A 180 -28.48 -12.53 -9.43
N VAL A 181 -27.69 -11.74 -10.19
CA VAL A 181 -28.18 -10.91 -11.30
C VAL A 181 -28.93 -11.78 -12.31
N ALA A 182 -28.32 -12.88 -12.77
CA ALA A 182 -28.95 -13.79 -13.72
C ALA A 182 -30.30 -14.34 -13.21
N SER A 183 -30.41 -14.68 -11.92
CA SER A 183 -31.66 -15.15 -11.31
C SER A 183 -32.73 -14.03 -11.25
N LEU A 184 -32.36 -12.82 -10.91
CA LEU A 184 -33.26 -11.65 -10.84
C LEU A 184 -33.79 -11.32 -12.26
N GLU A 185 -32.92 -11.23 -13.25
CA GLU A 185 -33.26 -10.89 -14.62
C GLU A 185 -34.16 -11.97 -15.27
N ALA A 186 -33.82 -13.24 -15.09
CA ALA A 186 -34.64 -14.33 -15.60
C ALA A 186 -36.06 -14.32 -14.98
N SER A 187 -36.20 -13.92 -13.71
CA SER A 187 -37.52 -13.79 -13.07
C SER A 187 -38.36 -12.63 -13.61
N VAL A 188 -37.69 -11.58 -14.15
CA VAL A 188 -38.34 -10.44 -14.81
C VAL A 188 -38.73 -10.76 -16.25
N ASP A 189 -37.82 -11.39 -17.01
CA ASP A 189 -37.98 -11.60 -18.43
C ASP A 189 -38.95 -12.77 -18.74
N PHE A 190 -39.02 -13.78 -17.85
CA PHE A 190 -39.78 -15.03 -18.09
C PHE A 190 -40.75 -15.38 -16.94
N PRO A 191 -41.65 -14.46 -16.54
CA PRO A 191 -42.52 -14.67 -15.37
C PRO A 191 -43.52 -15.82 -15.54
N GLU A 192 -43.84 -16.25 -16.79
CA GLU A 192 -44.89 -17.24 -17.10
C GLU A 192 -44.34 -18.60 -17.61
N GLU A 193 -43.02 -18.75 -17.80
CA GLU A 193 -42.46 -19.95 -18.45
C GLU A 193 -42.29 -21.18 -17.51
N GLY A 194 -42.75 -21.09 -16.25
CA GLY A 194 -42.78 -22.26 -15.35
C GLY A 194 -41.40 -22.68 -14.84
N PHE A 195 -40.39 -21.82 -14.97
CA PHE A 195 -39.07 -22.01 -14.35
C PHE A 195 -39.18 -21.89 -12.82
N ASP A 196 -38.46 -22.76 -12.13
CA ASP A 196 -38.39 -22.75 -10.66
C ASP A 196 -37.35 -21.69 -10.22
N PHE A 197 -37.77 -20.41 -10.17
CA PHE A 197 -36.89 -19.31 -9.73
C PHE A 197 -36.69 -19.39 -8.21
N PRO A 198 -35.47 -19.01 -7.72
CA PRO A 198 -35.22 -18.92 -6.29
C PRO A 198 -36.24 -17.96 -5.63
N ALA A 199 -36.80 -18.37 -4.51
CA ALA A 199 -37.67 -17.50 -3.74
C ALA A 199 -36.96 -16.22 -3.32
N VAL A 200 -37.66 -15.07 -3.26
CA VAL A 200 -37.09 -13.76 -2.89
C VAL A 200 -36.26 -13.86 -1.62
N GLY A 201 -36.76 -14.57 -0.58
CA GLY A 201 -36.01 -14.75 0.67
C GLY A 201 -34.72 -15.58 0.54
N GLU A 202 -34.55 -16.37 -0.52
CA GLU A 202 -33.28 -17.06 -0.84
C GLU A 202 -32.31 -16.10 -1.50
N LEU A 203 -32.76 -15.26 -2.41
CA LEU A 203 -31.94 -14.20 -3.02
C LEU A 203 -31.47 -13.20 -1.98
N GLU A 204 -32.33 -12.77 -1.05
CA GLU A 204 -31.95 -11.92 0.09
C GLU A 204 -30.81 -12.53 0.93
N LYS A 205 -30.90 -13.82 1.26
CA LYS A 205 -29.85 -14.52 2.01
C LYS A 205 -28.54 -14.63 1.25
N ARG A 206 -28.60 -14.76 -0.08
CA ARG A 206 -27.40 -14.78 -0.93
C ARG A 206 -26.76 -13.40 -0.96
N ILE A 207 -27.55 -12.33 -1.17
CA ILE A 207 -27.07 -10.95 -1.15
C ILE A 207 -26.45 -10.63 0.22
N TYR A 208 -27.09 -11.02 1.32
CA TYR A 208 -26.56 -10.82 2.67
C TYR A 208 -25.19 -11.47 2.87
N ARG A 209 -24.98 -12.71 2.41
CA ARG A 209 -23.67 -13.36 2.50
C ARG A 209 -22.58 -12.65 1.70
N ILE A 210 -22.93 -12.10 0.53
CA ILE A 210 -22.02 -11.32 -0.27
C ILE A 210 -21.68 -9.98 0.43
N GLU A 211 -22.70 -9.33 1.02
CA GLU A 211 -22.56 -8.11 1.83
C GLU A 211 -21.60 -8.35 3.02
N GLU A 212 -21.75 -9.46 3.74
CA GLU A 212 -20.81 -9.86 4.80
C GLU A 212 -19.37 -10.04 4.26
N GLY A 213 -19.20 -10.70 3.11
CA GLY A 213 -17.89 -10.86 2.46
C GLY A 213 -17.24 -9.53 2.08
N VAL A 214 -18.03 -8.59 1.54
CA VAL A 214 -17.57 -7.22 1.26
C VAL A 214 -17.18 -6.49 2.55
N GLY A 215 -17.97 -6.62 3.62
CA GLY A 215 -17.67 -6.05 4.93
C GLY A 215 -16.35 -6.53 5.52
N VAL A 216 -16.02 -7.82 5.35
CA VAL A 216 -14.71 -8.38 5.74
C VAL A 216 -13.58 -7.69 4.97
N LEU A 217 -13.72 -7.49 3.66
CA LEU A 217 -12.71 -6.80 2.85
C LEU A 217 -12.55 -5.33 3.24
N ILE A 218 -13.64 -4.63 3.60
CA ILE A 218 -13.60 -3.25 4.10
C ILE A 218 -12.84 -3.19 5.43
N GLN A 219 -13.04 -4.14 6.33
CA GLN A 219 -12.29 -4.20 7.58
C GLN A 219 -10.79 -4.44 7.32
N GLN A 220 -10.45 -5.37 6.44
CA GLN A 220 -9.06 -5.61 6.04
C GLN A 220 -8.42 -4.37 5.40
N ALA A 221 -9.20 -3.54 4.69
CA ALA A 221 -8.71 -2.29 4.12
C ALA A 221 -8.27 -1.27 5.18
N ARG A 222 -8.96 -1.23 6.34
CA ARG A 222 -8.56 -0.37 7.46
C ARG A 222 -7.22 -0.80 8.06
N ASP A 223 -7.05 -2.10 8.27
CA ASP A 223 -5.84 -2.66 8.84
C ASP A 223 -4.65 -2.52 7.86
N GLY A 224 -4.87 -2.75 6.56
CA GLY A 224 -3.88 -2.57 5.50
C GLY A 224 -3.40 -1.12 5.33
N ARG A 225 -4.26 -0.11 5.60
CA ARG A 225 -3.85 1.29 5.62
C ARG A 225 -2.74 1.55 6.64
N LEU A 226 -2.87 1.00 7.84
CA LEU A 226 -1.89 1.18 8.91
C LEU A 226 -0.54 0.54 8.55
N LEU A 227 -0.54 -0.61 7.87
CA LEU A 227 0.69 -1.23 7.37
C LEU A 227 1.37 -0.41 6.28
N ARG A 228 0.60 0.26 5.41
CA ARG A 228 1.11 1.05 4.30
C ARG A 228 1.60 2.43 4.71
N GLU A 229 0.75 3.19 5.40
CA GLU A 229 0.99 4.60 5.74
C GLU A 229 1.71 4.76 7.07
N GLY A 230 1.63 3.73 7.92
CA GLY A 230 2.01 3.79 9.31
C GLY A 230 0.90 4.34 10.19
N ALA A 231 0.97 4.04 11.48
CA ALA A 231 0.06 4.56 12.48
C ALA A 231 0.65 5.81 13.14
N THR A 232 -0.15 6.86 13.27
CA THR A 232 0.23 8.05 14.04
C THR A 232 -0.17 7.85 15.50
N VAL A 233 0.81 7.76 16.38
CA VAL A 233 0.62 7.60 17.83
C VAL A 233 1.08 8.85 18.55
N VAL A 234 0.17 9.48 19.26
CA VAL A 234 0.41 10.73 20.00
C VAL A 234 0.65 10.43 21.47
N ILE A 235 1.69 11.03 22.07
CA ILE A 235 1.95 10.97 23.51
C ILE A 235 1.50 12.29 24.14
N ALA A 236 0.44 12.22 24.97
CA ALA A 236 -0.16 13.35 25.66
C ALA A 236 0.03 13.25 27.19
N GLY A 237 -0.18 14.34 27.90
CA GLY A 237 -0.10 14.42 29.36
C GLY A 237 0.50 15.73 29.84
N ARG A 238 0.39 16.00 31.16
CA ARG A 238 0.93 17.23 31.77
C ARG A 238 2.47 17.29 31.69
N PRO A 239 3.12 18.45 31.94
CA PRO A 239 4.57 18.54 32.00
C PRO A 239 5.17 17.61 33.08
N ASN A 240 6.38 17.11 32.85
CA ASN A 240 7.20 16.33 33.80
C ASN A 240 6.65 14.94 34.18
N VAL A 241 5.60 14.41 33.55
CA VAL A 241 5.13 13.04 33.77
C VAL A 241 6.01 11.97 33.11
N GLY A 242 7.03 12.40 32.32
CA GLY A 242 7.98 11.51 31.68
C GLY A 242 7.64 11.14 30.23
N LYS A 243 6.88 11.97 29.48
CA LYS A 243 6.53 11.75 28.07
C LYS A 243 7.74 11.51 27.18
N SER A 244 8.70 12.43 27.18
CA SER A 244 9.92 12.34 26.36
C SER A 244 10.82 11.19 26.80
N SER A 245 10.82 10.83 28.10
CA SER A 245 11.53 9.66 28.59
C SER A 245 10.88 8.36 28.08
N LEU A 246 9.53 8.30 28.08
CA LEU A 246 8.79 7.16 27.54
C LEU A 246 8.99 7.04 26.03
N LEU A 247 8.94 8.17 25.29
CA LEU A 247 9.26 8.23 23.86
C LEU A 247 10.64 7.62 23.60
N ASN A 248 11.69 8.12 24.28
CA ASN A 248 13.05 7.63 24.13
C ASN A 248 13.19 6.14 24.49
N THR A 249 12.42 5.67 25.45
CA THR A 249 12.44 4.26 25.86
C THR A 249 11.76 3.36 24.82
N LEU A 250 10.67 3.81 24.18
CA LEU A 250 10.03 3.13 23.06
C LEU A 250 10.97 3.05 21.84
N LEU A 251 11.71 4.12 21.56
CA LEU A 251 12.69 4.21 20.46
C LEU A 251 13.99 3.43 20.71
N GLY A 252 14.38 3.26 21.95
CA GLY A 252 15.73 2.82 22.35
C GLY A 252 16.12 1.37 22.03
N ARG A 253 15.26 0.56 21.41
CA ARG A 253 15.56 -0.83 20.97
C ARG A 253 15.51 -1.07 19.48
N GLU A 254 14.82 -0.21 18.73
CA GLU A 254 14.60 -0.45 17.30
C GLU A 254 14.62 0.88 16.51
N ARG A 255 15.77 1.52 16.49
CA ARG A 255 16.08 2.49 15.42
C ARG A 255 16.26 1.68 14.13
N ALA A 256 15.21 1.49 13.38
CA ALA A 256 15.35 0.83 12.10
C ALA A 256 14.23 1.13 11.10
N ILE A 257 14.00 2.37 10.79
CA ILE A 257 13.58 2.68 9.42
C ILE A 257 14.44 3.86 9.00
N VAL A 258 15.63 3.55 8.46
CA VAL A 258 16.46 4.55 7.79
C VAL A 258 15.74 4.89 6.49
N SER A 259 14.97 5.98 6.48
CA SER A 259 14.49 6.58 5.24
C SER A 259 15.71 7.02 4.43
N VAL A 260 15.97 6.32 3.32
CA VAL A 260 17.05 6.60 2.36
C VAL A 260 16.69 7.80 1.47
N VAL A 261 15.65 8.55 1.76
CA VAL A 261 15.27 9.74 0.97
C VAL A 261 16.00 10.95 1.55
N PRO A 262 17.01 11.52 0.86
CA PRO A 262 17.68 12.75 1.30
C PRO A 262 16.69 13.91 1.21
N GLY A 263 16.42 14.58 2.34
CA GLY A 263 15.66 15.84 2.37
C GLY A 263 14.51 15.93 3.36
N THR A 264 14.17 14.87 4.12
CA THR A 264 13.01 14.87 5.04
C THR A 264 13.37 15.23 6.51
N THR A 265 14.61 15.57 6.83
CA THR A 265 15.12 15.71 8.22
C THR A 265 15.08 17.13 8.78
N ARG A 266 14.17 18.00 8.35
CA ARG A 266 14.14 19.40 8.86
C ARG A 266 12.91 19.84 9.63
N ASP A 267 11.86 19.02 9.73
CA ASP A 267 10.61 19.42 10.38
C ASP A 267 10.17 18.41 11.44
N THR A 268 10.04 18.89 12.69
CA THR A 268 9.43 18.27 13.88
C THR A 268 10.03 16.93 14.35
N VAL A 269 10.00 16.70 15.67
CA VAL A 269 10.48 15.49 16.37
C VAL A 269 9.50 14.33 16.05
N GLU A 270 9.52 13.86 14.82
CA GLU A 270 8.81 12.67 14.36
C GLU A 270 9.83 11.53 14.32
N GLU A 271 9.62 10.53 15.15
CA GLU A 271 10.48 9.34 15.19
C GLU A 271 9.68 8.14 14.71
N GLU A 272 10.23 7.39 13.75
CA GLU A 272 9.62 6.18 13.21
C GLU A 272 10.18 4.94 13.93
N LEU A 273 9.29 4.03 14.33
CA LEU A 273 9.63 2.73 14.89
C LEU A 273 8.64 1.68 14.42
N GLU A 274 8.99 0.41 14.62
CA GLU A 274 8.10 -0.72 14.37
C GLU A 274 7.55 -1.29 15.67
N ILE A 275 6.24 -1.47 15.75
CA ILE A 275 5.59 -2.23 16.84
C ILE A 275 4.70 -3.30 16.23
N ARG A 276 5.05 -4.58 16.49
CA ARG A 276 4.31 -5.75 16.00
C ARG A 276 4.01 -5.73 14.50
N GLY A 277 4.99 -5.31 13.70
CA GLY A 277 4.89 -5.27 12.25
C GLY A 277 4.25 -4.01 11.68
N PHE A 278 3.71 -3.11 12.51
CA PHE A 278 3.18 -1.82 12.07
C PHE A 278 4.26 -0.73 12.14
N PRO A 279 4.49 0.03 11.06
CA PRO A 279 5.29 1.25 11.13
C PRO A 279 4.53 2.28 11.96
N ILE A 280 5.18 2.87 12.97
CA ILE A 280 4.57 3.83 13.89
C ILE A 280 5.35 5.12 13.85
N ARG A 281 4.63 6.22 13.71
CA ARG A 281 5.14 7.57 13.85
C ARG A 281 4.72 8.10 15.22
N LEU A 282 5.68 8.27 16.13
CA LEU A 282 5.43 8.85 17.44
C LEU A 282 5.53 10.38 17.39
N ILE A 283 4.53 11.05 17.98
CA ILE A 283 4.47 12.50 18.11
C ILE A 283 4.41 12.87 19.59
N ASP A 284 5.44 13.59 20.09
CA ASP A 284 5.44 14.14 21.46
C ASP A 284 4.76 15.52 21.48
N THR A 285 3.67 15.65 22.24
CA THR A 285 2.97 16.93 22.41
C THR A 285 3.72 17.94 23.31
N ALA A 286 4.81 17.55 23.95
CA ALA A 286 5.60 18.47 24.79
C ALA A 286 6.20 19.62 23.97
N GLY A 287 6.61 19.37 22.74
CA GLY A 287 7.11 20.40 21.82
C GLY A 287 6.06 21.36 21.26
N LEU A 288 4.77 21.09 21.46
CA LEU A 288 3.67 21.94 20.96
C LEU A 288 3.36 23.18 21.80
N ARG A 289 4.01 23.37 22.94
CA ARG A 289 3.72 24.45 23.88
C ARG A 289 4.66 25.66 23.79
N GLU A 290 5.73 25.60 23.03
CA GLU A 290 6.60 26.74 22.78
C GLU A 290 5.93 27.67 21.77
N GLU A 291 5.83 28.97 22.10
CA GLU A 291 5.37 29.99 21.17
C GLU A 291 6.40 30.13 20.04
N PRO A 292 6.03 29.82 18.79
CA PRO A 292 6.98 29.88 17.68
C PRO A 292 7.37 31.33 17.41
N GLN A 293 8.66 31.53 17.20
CA GLN A 293 9.20 32.85 16.85
C GLN A 293 9.41 33.01 15.33
N ASP A 294 9.28 31.93 14.56
CA ASP A 294 9.50 31.90 13.10
C ASP A 294 8.26 31.40 12.37
N PRO A 295 7.87 31.97 11.20
CA PRO A 295 6.79 31.48 10.34
C PRO A 295 6.92 30.00 9.94
N ILE A 296 8.13 29.46 9.81
CA ILE A 296 8.38 28.04 9.50
C ILE A 296 8.00 27.15 10.68
N GLU A 297 8.34 27.56 11.91
CA GLU A 297 7.95 26.87 13.14
C GLU A 297 6.43 26.90 13.35
N MET A 298 5.76 27.99 12.98
CA MET A 298 4.28 28.11 13.02
C MET A 298 3.62 27.08 12.10
N GLU A 299 4.13 26.89 10.90
CA GLU A 299 3.60 25.90 9.97
C GLU A 299 3.85 24.47 10.46
N GLY A 300 5.03 24.18 11.02
CA GLY A 300 5.34 22.90 11.66
C GLY A 300 4.38 22.59 12.82
N LEU A 301 4.13 23.57 13.71
CA LEU A 301 3.16 23.42 14.80
C LEU A 301 1.72 23.23 14.32
N ARG A 302 1.31 23.91 13.25
CA ARG A 302 -0.01 23.70 12.63
C ARG A 302 -0.17 22.26 12.15
N ARG A 303 0.83 21.74 11.40
CA ARG A 303 0.84 20.35 10.91
C ARG A 303 0.79 19.33 12.05
N THR A 304 1.56 19.58 13.11
CA THR A 304 1.56 18.69 14.29
C THR A 304 0.21 18.71 15.01
N ARG A 305 -0.46 19.87 15.14
CA ARG A 305 -1.81 19.96 15.71
C ARG A 305 -2.84 19.20 14.84
N GLU A 306 -2.74 19.30 13.53
CA GLU A 306 -3.58 18.56 12.61
C GLU A 306 -3.33 17.03 12.71
N ALA A 307 -2.06 16.61 12.84
CA ALA A 307 -1.70 15.22 13.05
C ALA A 307 -2.22 14.66 14.38
N VAL A 308 -2.17 15.45 15.45
CA VAL A 308 -2.76 15.09 16.75
C VAL A 308 -4.29 14.89 16.62
N GLY A 309 -4.98 15.74 15.86
CA GLY A 309 -6.43 15.59 15.61
C GLY A 309 -6.80 14.36 14.76
N ARG A 310 -5.83 13.77 14.06
CA ARG A 310 -5.98 12.59 13.20
C ARG A 310 -5.23 11.36 13.73
N ALA A 311 -4.83 11.39 15.02
CA ALA A 311 -4.08 10.29 15.62
C ALA A 311 -4.86 8.97 15.54
N ASP A 312 -4.16 7.91 15.12
CA ASP A 312 -4.69 6.55 15.11
C ASP A 312 -4.75 5.96 16.53
N LEU A 313 -3.93 6.51 17.45
CA LEU A 313 -3.90 6.13 18.85
C LEU A 313 -3.32 7.28 19.71
N THR A 314 -3.88 7.50 20.89
CA THR A 314 -3.34 8.44 21.87
C THR A 314 -2.86 7.70 23.13
N ILE A 315 -1.64 7.96 23.56
CA ILE A 315 -1.08 7.50 24.83
C ILE A 315 -1.12 8.66 25.81
N VAL A 316 -2.00 8.60 26.81
CA VAL A 316 -2.06 9.60 27.87
C VAL A 316 -1.20 9.14 29.04
N VAL A 317 -0.14 9.90 29.33
CA VAL A 317 0.84 9.58 30.39
C VAL A 317 0.53 10.38 31.62
N VAL A 318 0.41 9.70 32.76
CA VAL A 318 0.24 10.29 34.10
C VAL A 318 1.41 9.85 35.00
N ASP A 319 1.73 10.67 36.00
CA ASP A 319 2.77 10.37 36.98
C ASP A 319 2.18 9.52 38.12
N GLY A 320 2.65 8.26 38.26
CA GLY A 320 2.16 7.34 39.29
C GLY A 320 2.64 7.70 40.72
N SER A 321 3.67 8.52 40.85
CA SER A 321 4.19 8.97 42.16
C SER A 321 3.48 10.20 42.73
N GLU A 322 2.51 10.78 41.96
CA GLU A 322 1.74 11.93 42.37
C GLU A 322 0.21 11.66 42.32
N PRO A 323 -0.60 12.34 43.12
CA PRO A 323 -2.07 12.23 43.04
C PRO A 323 -2.57 12.62 41.64
N ILE A 324 -3.65 11.98 41.20
CA ILE A 324 -4.32 12.30 39.92
C ILE A 324 -4.76 13.75 39.92
N ALA A 325 -4.19 14.56 39.02
CA ALA A 325 -4.47 15.99 38.93
C ALA A 325 -5.63 16.28 37.96
N PRO A 326 -6.34 17.42 38.14
CA PRO A 326 -7.37 17.86 37.18
C PRO A 326 -6.86 17.94 35.72
N LEU A 327 -5.59 18.31 35.53
CA LEU A 327 -4.93 18.35 34.20
C LEU A 327 -4.78 16.97 33.57
N ASP A 328 -4.63 15.91 34.35
CA ASP A 328 -4.55 14.53 33.82
C ASP A 328 -5.93 14.11 33.27
N LEU A 329 -7.02 14.45 34.01
CA LEU A 329 -8.39 14.21 33.55
C LEU A 329 -8.74 15.02 32.30
N LYS A 330 -8.27 16.27 32.24
CA LYS A 330 -8.40 17.11 31.04
C LYS A 330 -7.68 16.53 29.86
N ALA A 331 -6.42 16.14 30.01
CA ALA A 331 -5.65 15.50 28.93
C ALA A 331 -6.34 14.24 28.42
N TRP A 332 -6.92 13.43 29.32
CA TRP A 332 -7.70 12.25 28.94
C TRP A 332 -8.95 12.59 28.16
N SER A 333 -9.77 13.54 28.65
CA SER A 333 -11.05 13.88 28.01
C SER A 333 -10.88 14.54 26.65
N GLU A 334 -9.82 15.32 26.44
CA GLU A 334 -9.53 16.01 25.19
C GLU A 334 -8.77 15.14 24.16
N SER A 335 -8.24 13.97 24.58
CA SER A 335 -7.51 13.08 23.69
C SER A 335 -8.43 12.30 22.76
N PRO A 336 -8.12 12.19 21.45
CA PRO A 336 -8.86 11.35 20.51
C PRO A 336 -8.86 9.87 20.93
N GLN A 337 -9.90 9.15 20.48
CA GLN A 337 -9.96 7.69 20.61
C GLN A 337 -9.50 7.00 19.31
N PRO A 338 -8.92 5.79 19.39
CA PRO A 338 -8.64 5.00 20.61
C PRO A 338 -7.53 5.63 21.46
N ARG A 339 -7.55 5.34 22.79
CA ARG A 339 -6.57 5.90 23.72
C ARG A 339 -6.21 4.92 24.85
N ILE A 340 -4.97 5.01 25.31
CA ILE A 340 -4.41 4.21 26.41
C ILE A 340 -4.02 5.16 27.55
N ILE A 341 -4.28 4.76 28.82
CA ILE A 341 -3.70 5.45 29.96
C ILE A 341 -2.47 4.72 30.48
N VAL A 342 -1.35 5.42 30.55
CA VAL A 342 -0.06 4.93 31.05
C VAL A 342 0.25 5.62 32.38
N VAL A 343 0.38 4.82 33.44
CA VAL A 343 0.85 5.29 34.74
C VAL A 343 2.36 5.08 34.79
N ASN A 344 3.09 6.17 34.49
CA ASN A 344 4.56 6.17 34.46
C ASN A 344 5.16 6.35 35.85
N LYS A 345 6.47 6.05 35.96
CA LYS A 345 7.25 6.04 37.22
C LYS A 345 6.79 4.98 38.21
N SER A 346 6.35 3.83 37.67
CA SER A 346 5.92 2.69 38.50
C SER A 346 7.04 2.05 39.33
N ASP A 347 8.28 2.52 39.15
CA ASP A 347 9.44 2.22 40.00
C ASP A 347 9.45 2.97 41.33
N LEU A 348 8.61 4.00 41.47
CA LEU A 348 8.42 4.77 42.69
C LEU A 348 7.18 4.30 43.47
N GLU A 349 7.07 4.74 44.74
CA GLU A 349 5.90 4.43 45.57
C GLU A 349 4.62 5.06 44.94
N PRO A 350 3.58 4.27 44.69
CA PRO A 350 2.38 4.78 44.02
C PRO A 350 1.56 5.69 44.91
N ALA A 351 1.20 6.89 44.41
CA ALA A 351 0.37 7.86 45.16
C ALA A 351 -1.12 7.44 45.19
N ALA A 352 -1.58 6.53 44.35
CA ALA A 352 -2.93 6.01 44.30
C ALA A 352 -2.95 4.54 43.84
N PRO A 353 -3.91 3.72 44.30
CA PRO A 353 -4.07 2.35 43.83
C PRO A 353 -4.58 2.34 42.38
N SER A 354 -4.33 1.26 41.66
CA SER A 354 -4.77 1.11 40.24
C SER A 354 -6.29 1.25 40.06
N THR A 355 -7.08 0.88 41.08
CA THR A 355 -8.53 1.06 41.08
C THR A 355 -8.94 2.53 40.98
N ALA A 356 -8.18 3.44 41.58
CA ALA A 356 -8.48 4.88 41.50
C ALA A 356 -8.33 5.42 40.07
N TYR A 357 -7.37 4.90 39.29
CA TYR A 357 -7.22 5.23 37.87
C TYR A 357 -8.37 4.64 37.05
N ARG A 358 -8.75 3.38 37.28
CA ARG A 358 -9.89 2.75 36.62
C ARG A 358 -11.19 3.52 36.85
N ASP A 359 -11.47 3.94 38.10
CA ASP A 359 -12.68 4.68 38.47
C ASP A 359 -12.71 6.08 37.81
N ARG A 360 -11.55 6.72 37.66
CA ARG A 360 -11.46 8.09 37.11
C ARG A 360 -11.40 8.15 35.57
N PHE A 361 -10.74 7.17 34.94
CA PHE A 361 -10.49 7.16 33.49
C PHE A 361 -11.41 6.15 32.75
N GLY A 362 -12.09 5.26 33.45
CA GLY A 362 -13.03 4.27 32.88
C GLY A 362 -12.34 3.12 32.14
N VAL A 363 -11.01 3.00 32.24
CA VAL A 363 -10.19 1.95 31.58
C VAL A 363 -9.08 1.48 32.52
N GLU A 364 -8.57 0.28 32.28
CA GLU A 364 -7.45 -0.29 33.05
C GLU A 364 -6.15 0.47 32.75
N PRO A 365 -5.45 0.98 33.77
CA PRO A 365 -4.19 1.67 33.57
C PRO A 365 -3.05 0.68 33.28
N LEU A 366 -2.09 1.09 32.43
CA LEU A 366 -0.86 0.35 32.19
C LEU A 366 0.28 0.93 33.05
N PRO A 367 0.72 0.26 34.11
CA PRO A 367 1.85 0.69 34.91
C PRO A 367 3.15 0.52 34.09
N THR A 368 3.93 1.60 34.04
CA THR A 368 5.15 1.63 33.22
C THR A 368 6.24 2.44 33.94
N SER A 369 7.48 2.06 33.84
CA SER A 369 8.63 2.89 34.20
C SER A 369 9.50 3.13 32.96
N ALA A 370 9.54 4.38 32.49
CA ALA A 370 10.43 4.78 31.42
C ALA A 370 11.91 4.66 31.85
N LEU A 371 12.22 4.72 33.14
CA LEU A 371 13.58 4.62 33.70
C LEU A 371 14.06 3.16 33.72
N THR A 372 13.28 2.26 34.33
CA THR A 372 13.65 0.84 34.50
C THR A 372 13.20 -0.03 33.32
N ARG A 373 12.39 0.49 32.41
CA ARG A 373 11.74 -0.20 31.27
C ARG A 373 10.67 -1.23 31.68
N GLN A 374 10.30 -1.28 32.96
CA GLN A 374 9.21 -2.14 33.42
C GLN A 374 7.89 -1.72 32.74
N GLY A 375 7.07 -2.69 32.30
CA GLY A 375 5.77 -2.46 31.66
C GLY A 375 5.81 -1.96 30.22
N VAL A 376 6.97 -1.59 29.66
CA VAL A 376 7.09 -1.05 28.29
C VAL A 376 6.68 -2.09 27.25
N GLU A 377 7.02 -3.37 27.44
CA GLU A 377 6.60 -4.44 26.51
C GLU A 377 5.08 -4.68 26.55
N GLY A 378 4.46 -4.54 27.73
CA GLY A 378 2.99 -4.54 27.85
C GLY A 378 2.34 -3.39 27.10
N LEU A 379 2.95 -2.19 27.17
CA LEU A 379 2.50 -1.03 26.39
C LEU A 379 2.63 -1.27 24.88
N ARG A 380 3.77 -1.81 24.40
CA ARG A 380 3.94 -2.19 22.99
C ARG A 380 2.89 -3.21 22.55
N SER A 381 2.60 -4.17 23.39
CA SER A 381 1.57 -5.18 23.12
C SER A 381 0.19 -4.56 22.98
N GLU A 382 -0.17 -3.63 23.86
CA GLU A 382 -1.47 -2.96 23.82
C GLU A 382 -1.60 -1.99 22.64
N ILE A 383 -0.51 -1.27 22.28
CA ILE A 383 -0.45 -0.45 21.05
C ILE A 383 -0.74 -1.33 19.84
N GLY A 384 -0.03 -2.45 19.68
CA GLY A 384 -0.23 -3.37 18.55
C GLY A 384 -1.64 -3.93 18.49
N ARG A 385 -2.21 -4.32 19.65
CA ARG A 385 -3.59 -4.83 19.75
C ARG A 385 -4.63 -3.81 19.29
N LEU A 386 -4.48 -2.54 19.69
CA LEU A 386 -5.42 -1.48 19.31
C LEU A 386 -5.28 -1.02 17.86
N LEU A 387 -4.09 -1.15 17.26
CA LEU A 387 -3.85 -0.75 15.88
C LEU A 387 -4.20 -1.82 14.85
N GLY A 388 -4.15 -3.10 15.17
CA GLY A 388 -4.40 -4.14 14.19
C GLY A 388 -4.85 -5.48 14.76
N GLY A 389 -5.11 -5.54 16.07
CA GLY A 389 -5.51 -6.78 16.75
C GLY A 389 -4.41 -7.83 16.83
N ASP A 390 -4.76 -9.03 17.28
CA ASP A 390 -3.86 -10.20 17.33
C ASP A 390 -3.60 -10.80 15.93
N ALA A 391 -4.20 -10.21 14.86
CA ALA A 391 -4.12 -10.68 13.48
C ALA A 391 -2.81 -10.29 12.75
N ALA A 392 -1.79 -9.86 13.46
CA ALA A 392 -0.51 -9.36 12.91
C ALA A 392 0.34 -10.42 12.17
N GLY A 393 -0.21 -11.55 11.74
CA GLY A 393 0.60 -12.57 11.07
C GLY A 393 0.10 -13.03 9.70
N GLU A 394 -1.18 -13.33 9.51
CA GLU A 394 -1.57 -14.10 8.32
C GLU A 394 -2.77 -13.58 7.51
N ALA A 395 -3.58 -12.64 8.01
CA ALA A 395 -4.86 -12.27 7.38
C ALA A 395 -4.91 -10.87 6.76
N ILE A 396 -3.94 -9.97 7.04
CA ILE A 396 -4.05 -8.58 6.58
C ILE A 396 -3.73 -8.47 5.09
N MET A 397 -4.64 -7.84 4.34
CA MET A 397 -4.48 -7.51 2.92
C MET A 397 -4.16 -6.02 2.75
N MET A 398 -3.30 -5.70 1.78
CA MET A 398 -2.99 -4.30 1.42
C MET A 398 -4.09 -3.74 0.52
N VAL A 399 -5.25 -3.41 1.10
CA VAL A 399 -6.36 -2.82 0.35
C VAL A 399 -6.19 -1.30 0.31
N GLY A 400 -5.97 -0.74 -0.88
CA GLY A 400 -5.75 0.70 -1.10
C GLY A 400 -7.04 1.53 -0.95
N PRO A 401 -6.92 2.90 -0.92
CA PRO A 401 -8.08 3.79 -0.82
C PRO A 401 -9.10 3.59 -1.94
N ARG A 402 -8.63 3.43 -3.18
CA ARG A 402 -9.47 3.15 -4.36
C ARG A 402 -10.30 1.87 -4.17
N HIS A 403 -9.64 0.80 -3.72
CA HIS A 403 -10.32 -0.48 -3.45
C HIS A 403 -11.37 -0.32 -2.36
N ARG A 404 -11.04 0.39 -1.29
CA ARG A 404 -11.97 0.66 -0.19
C ARG A 404 -13.21 1.43 -0.67
N GLU A 405 -13.04 2.50 -1.46
CA GLU A 405 -14.16 3.26 -2.01
C GLU A 405 -15.05 2.40 -2.89
N ALA A 406 -14.47 1.51 -3.71
CA ALA A 406 -15.23 0.57 -4.54
C ALA A 406 -16.00 -0.43 -3.69
N LEU A 407 -15.37 -1.00 -2.64
CA LEU A 407 -16.02 -1.90 -1.69
C LEU A 407 -17.17 -1.22 -0.93
N GLU A 408 -16.98 -0.01 -0.43
CA GLU A 408 -18.03 0.76 0.26
C GLU A 408 -19.19 1.14 -0.67
N ARG A 409 -18.92 1.36 -1.97
CA ARG A 409 -20.00 1.53 -2.97
C ARG A 409 -20.77 0.24 -3.20
N ALA A 410 -20.06 -0.88 -3.33
CA ALA A 410 -20.68 -2.20 -3.49
C ALA A 410 -21.56 -2.54 -2.29
N GLU A 411 -21.06 -2.35 -1.05
CA GLU A 411 -21.81 -2.59 0.19
C GLU A 411 -23.12 -1.80 0.21
N ARG A 412 -23.07 -0.47 -0.04
CA ARG A 412 -24.28 0.36 -0.08
C ARG A 412 -25.31 -0.07 -1.11
N GLN A 413 -24.86 -0.56 -2.26
CA GLN A 413 -25.74 -1.07 -3.32
C GLN A 413 -26.37 -2.41 -2.94
N LEU A 414 -25.60 -3.31 -2.33
CA LEU A 414 -26.11 -4.59 -1.82
C LEU A 414 -27.13 -4.39 -0.70
N GLU A 415 -26.86 -3.48 0.24
CA GLU A 415 -27.81 -3.13 1.30
C GLU A 415 -29.14 -2.61 0.72
N ARG A 416 -29.09 -1.74 -0.31
CA ARG A 416 -30.31 -1.24 -0.99
C ARG A 416 -31.07 -2.37 -1.70
N ALA A 417 -30.35 -3.21 -2.45
CA ALA A 417 -30.98 -4.33 -3.14
C ALA A 417 -31.68 -5.27 -2.16
N ARG A 418 -31.00 -5.68 -1.09
CA ARG A 418 -31.53 -6.56 -0.05
C ARG A 418 -32.76 -5.97 0.65
N ARG A 419 -32.66 -4.69 1.07
CA ARG A 419 -33.78 -3.97 1.71
C ARG A 419 -34.97 -3.86 0.75
N GLY A 420 -34.72 -3.51 -0.51
CA GLY A 420 -35.75 -3.40 -1.53
C GLY A 420 -36.51 -4.71 -1.76
N LEU A 421 -35.82 -5.83 -1.83
CA LEU A 421 -36.45 -7.16 -1.94
C LEU A 421 -37.30 -7.49 -0.70
N GLY A 422 -36.81 -7.20 0.51
CA GLY A 422 -37.55 -7.43 1.77
C GLY A 422 -38.80 -6.56 1.94
N GLU A 423 -38.78 -5.36 1.40
CA GLU A 423 -39.90 -4.41 1.41
C GLU A 423 -40.87 -4.61 0.23
N GLY A 424 -40.62 -5.59 -0.66
CA GLY A 424 -41.46 -5.88 -1.82
C GLY A 424 -41.33 -4.85 -2.94
N ILE A 425 -40.19 -4.14 -3.01
CA ILE A 425 -39.84 -3.27 -4.14
C ILE A 425 -39.57 -4.12 -5.38
N SER A 426 -39.76 -3.55 -6.58
CA SER A 426 -39.64 -4.31 -7.82
C SER A 426 -38.28 -4.98 -8.00
N VAL A 427 -38.30 -6.20 -8.52
CA VAL A 427 -37.11 -7.04 -8.76
C VAL A 427 -36.12 -6.37 -9.71
N GLU A 428 -36.63 -5.56 -10.67
CA GLU A 428 -35.82 -4.80 -11.63
C GLU A 428 -34.92 -3.78 -10.93
N LEU A 429 -35.44 -3.08 -9.89
CA LEU A 429 -34.66 -2.12 -9.13
C LEU A 429 -33.59 -2.83 -8.28
N ALA A 430 -33.92 -3.98 -7.70
CA ALA A 430 -32.93 -4.80 -7.00
C ALA A 430 -31.83 -5.30 -7.95
N ALA A 431 -32.19 -5.75 -9.15
CA ALA A 431 -31.23 -6.16 -10.18
C ALA A 431 -30.29 -5.01 -10.59
N LEU A 432 -30.81 -3.78 -10.69
CA LEU A 432 -29.99 -2.60 -10.99
C LEU A 432 -28.96 -2.32 -9.88
N ASP A 433 -29.36 -2.38 -8.62
CA ASP A 433 -28.45 -2.20 -7.49
C ASP A 433 -27.39 -3.31 -7.43
N VAL A 434 -27.77 -4.59 -7.64
CA VAL A 434 -26.81 -5.71 -7.68
C VAL A 434 -25.82 -5.57 -8.84
N ARG A 435 -26.27 -5.13 -10.03
CA ARG A 435 -25.37 -4.80 -11.14
C ARG A 435 -24.39 -3.67 -10.79
N GLY A 436 -24.86 -2.66 -10.08
CA GLY A 436 -24.02 -1.59 -9.60
C GLY A 436 -22.93 -2.09 -8.65
N ALA A 437 -23.26 -3.00 -7.72
CA ALA A 437 -22.29 -3.64 -6.85
C ALA A 437 -21.27 -4.47 -7.62
N LEU A 438 -21.73 -5.26 -8.61
CA LEU A 438 -20.86 -6.02 -9.50
C LEU A 438 -19.87 -5.13 -10.26
N HIS A 439 -20.34 -3.99 -10.78
CA HIS A 439 -19.49 -2.99 -11.45
C HIS A 439 -18.43 -2.41 -10.51
N ALA A 440 -18.84 -2.02 -9.29
CA ALA A 440 -17.91 -1.47 -8.30
C ALA A 440 -16.81 -2.48 -7.91
N LEU A 441 -17.15 -3.77 -7.74
CA LEU A 441 -16.15 -4.81 -7.51
C LEU A 441 -15.24 -5.03 -8.73
N GLY A 442 -15.78 -4.93 -9.96
CA GLY A 442 -15.01 -5.05 -11.20
C GLY A 442 -13.95 -3.95 -11.37
N GLU A 443 -14.18 -2.74 -10.83
CA GLU A 443 -13.18 -1.68 -10.82
C GLU A 443 -11.92 -2.04 -10.02
N ILE A 444 -12.03 -2.87 -8.98
CA ILE A 444 -10.89 -3.27 -8.15
C ILE A 444 -9.86 -4.04 -8.98
N VAL A 445 -10.32 -5.00 -9.77
CA VAL A 445 -9.47 -5.84 -10.62
C VAL A 445 -9.17 -5.23 -11.98
N GLY A 446 -9.82 -4.12 -12.32
CA GLY A 446 -9.55 -3.36 -13.55
C GLY A 446 -10.38 -3.74 -14.76
N GLU A 447 -11.53 -4.43 -14.59
CA GLU A 447 -12.41 -4.77 -15.74
C GLU A 447 -13.18 -3.56 -16.28
N THR A 448 -13.47 -2.59 -15.42
CA THR A 448 -14.31 -1.43 -15.73
C THR A 448 -13.60 -0.12 -15.33
N VAL A 449 -12.38 0.11 -15.84
CA VAL A 449 -11.55 1.26 -15.46
C VAL A 449 -11.35 2.19 -16.65
N THR A 450 -11.45 3.51 -16.40
CA THR A 450 -11.17 4.53 -17.43
C THR A 450 -9.67 4.79 -17.56
N GLU A 451 -9.23 5.31 -18.70
CA GLU A 451 -7.85 5.73 -18.94
C GLU A 451 -7.36 6.75 -17.90
N GLU A 452 -8.22 7.66 -17.45
CA GLU A 452 -7.91 8.67 -16.45
C GLU A 452 -7.51 8.04 -15.09
N ILE A 453 -8.22 7.00 -14.68
CA ILE A 453 -7.91 6.24 -13.44
C ILE A 453 -6.58 5.49 -13.60
N LEU A 454 -6.33 4.88 -14.75
CA LEU A 454 -5.05 4.23 -15.03
C LEU A 454 -3.90 5.24 -14.98
N ASP A 455 -4.05 6.40 -15.62
CA ASP A 455 -3.04 7.46 -15.60
C ASP A 455 -2.75 7.96 -14.17
N GLN A 456 -3.79 8.06 -13.33
CA GLN A 456 -3.63 8.45 -11.94
C GLN A 456 -2.85 7.39 -11.14
N ILE A 457 -3.20 6.11 -11.28
CA ILE A 457 -2.54 5.00 -10.57
C ILE A 457 -1.05 4.93 -10.95
N PHE A 458 -0.74 4.95 -12.25
CA PHE A 458 0.63 4.76 -12.72
C PHE A 458 1.53 5.99 -12.57
N ARG A 459 0.97 7.19 -12.38
CA ARG A 459 1.74 8.43 -12.12
C ARG A 459 2.61 8.35 -10.87
N ASP A 460 2.16 7.64 -9.84
CA ASP A 460 2.86 7.52 -8.55
C ASP A 460 3.99 6.48 -8.57
N PHE A 461 4.14 5.76 -9.67
CA PHE A 461 5.20 4.77 -9.84
C PHE A 461 6.54 5.42 -10.19
N CYS A 462 7.62 4.70 -9.89
CA CYS A 462 8.95 5.07 -10.37
C CYS A 462 9.06 4.82 -11.88
N ILE A 463 9.86 5.66 -12.57
CA ILE A 463 10.30 5.39 -13.94
C ILE A 463 11.13 4.10 -13.91
N GLY A 464 10.86 3.16 -14.82
CA GLY A 464 11.53 1.85 -14.85
C GLY A 464 10.75 0.70 -14.19
N LYS A 465 9.56 1.01 -13.63
CA LYS A 465 8.59 0.04 -13.10
C LYS A 465 7.34 -0.06 -13.96
#